data_f355938351c2072edc6584cd281bd837
#
_entry.id   f355938351c2072edc6584cd281bd837
#
_cell.length_a   1.000
_cell.length_b   1.000
_cell.length_c   1.000
_cell.angle_alpha   90.00
_cell.angle_beta   90.00
_cell.angle_gamma   90.00
#
_symmetry.space_group_name_H-M   'P 1'
#
loop_
_entity.id
_entity.type
_entity.pdbx_description
1 polymer ?
#
loop_
_entity_poly.entity_id
_entity_poly.type
_entity_poly.pdbx_seq_one_letter_code
_entity_poly.pdbx_strand_id
1 'polypeptide(L)'
;MEINKAISNQNVIITLKGRLDTMTAPQLDDEAKSIDFDEVETVTLNLKDLEYISSSGLRVILALYKNLKSKGVNLKIVNVSNTIMELFSMTGMSDYLDIEQE
;
A
#
# COMPACT_ATOMS: atom_id res chain seq x y z
N MET A 1 -10.84 9.89 0.31
CA MET A 1 -10.33 8.57 0.77
C MET A 1 -10.01 8.65 2.25
N GLU A 2 -10.32 7.61 2.98
CA GLU A 2 -9.92 7.50 4.38
C GLU A 2 -8.66 6.67 4.48
N ILE A 3 -7.72 7.12 5.30
CA ILE A 3 -6.49 6.40 5.60
C ILE A 3 -6.38 6.25 7.10
N ASN A 4 -6.31 5.02 7.58
CA ASN A 4 -6.11 4.71 8.99
C ASN A 4 -4.75 4.04 9.16
N LYS A 5 -4.00 4.49 10.17
CA LYS A 5 -2.72 3.88 10.52
C LYS A 5 -2.80 3.30 11.93
N ALA A 6 -2.34 2.08 12.08
CA ALA A 6 -2.20 1.44 13.38
C ALA A 6 -0.77 0.93 13.52
N ILE A 7 -0.16 1.20 14.65
CA ILE A 7 1.21 0.77 14.93
C ILE A 7 1.16 -0.21 16.10
N SER A 8 1.71 -1.40 15.89
CA SER A 8 1.77 -2.44 16.92
C SER A 8 3.16 -3.08 16.87
N ASN A 9 3.93 -2.87 17.93
CA ASN A 9 5.32 -3.33 17.99
C ASN A 9 6.11 -2.80 16.79
N GLN A 10 6.60 -3.70 15.93
CA GLN A 10 7.40 -3.36 14.76
C GLN A 10 6.60 -3.39 13.45
N ASN A 11 5.28 -3.45 13.57
CA ASN A 11 4.38 -3.53 12.42
C ASN A 11 3.54 -2.26 12.31
N VAL A 12 3.42 -1.76 11.08
CA VAL A 12 2.52 -0.65 10.76
C VAL A 12 1.46 -1.18 9.81
N ILE A 13 0.18 -0.95 10.14
CA ILE A 13 -0.94 -1.34 9.29
C ILE A 13 -1.58 -0.08 8.77
N ILE A 14 -1.63 0.04 7.45
CA ILE A 14 -2.28 1.16 6.76
C ILE A 14 -3.53 0.61 6.07
N THR A 15 -4.69 1.10 6.46
CA THR A 15 -5.97 0.70 5.87
C THR A 15 -6.49 1.82 5.00
N LEU A 16 -6.81 1.50 3.75
CA LEU A 16 -7.34 2.46 2.78
C LEU A 16 -8.81 2.16 2.52
N LYS A 17 -9.62 3.21 2.52
CA LYS A 17 -11.05 3.10 2.20
C LYS A 17 -11.41 4.13 1.14
N GLY A 18 -12.13 3.68 0.12
CA GLY A 18 -12.60 4.52 -0.98
C GLY A 18 -11.80 4.31 -2.25
N ARG A 19 -11.37 5.39 -2.87
CA ARG A 19 -10.70 5.36 -4.17
C ARG A 19 -9.29 5.92 -4.05
N LEU A 20 -8.33 5.17 -4.56
CA LEU A 20 -6.95 5.63 -4.67
C LEU A 20 -6.72 6.04 -6.13
N ASP A 21 -6.86 7.32 -6.41
CA ASP A 21 -6.77 7.89 -7.75
C ASP A 21 -5.85 9.10 -7.78
N THR A 22 -5.86 9.85 -8.86
CA THR A 22 -4.99 11.02 -9.04
C THR A 22 -5.21 12.07 -7.95
N MET A 23 -6.44 12.23 -7.47
CA MET A 23 -6.77 13.22 -6.44
C MET A 23 -6.33 12.76 -5.04
N THR A 24 -6.36 11.46 -4.77
CA THR A 24 -6.10 10.91 -3.44
C THR A 24 -4.72 10.30 -3.27
N ALA A 25 -4.03 9.97 -4.37
CA ALA A 25 -2.68 9.41 -4.30
C ALA A 25 -1.71 10.27 -3.48
N PRO A 26 -1.73 11.62 -3.57
CA PRO A 26 -0.89 12.45 -2.71
C PRO A 26 -1.15 12.26 -1.21
N GLN A 27 -2.40 11.95 -0.80
CA GLN A 27 -2.71 11.68 0.60
C GLN A 27 -1.95 10.45 1.12
N LEU A 28 -1.93 9.37 0.33
CA LEU A 28 -1.19 8.17 0.71
C LEU A 28 0.31 8.44 0.76
N ASP A 29 0.83 9.16 -0.22
CA ASP A 29 2.24 9.50 -0.27
C ASP A 29 2.65 10.33 0.97
N ASP A 30 1.86 11.33 1.34
CA ASP A 30 2.12 12.17 2.51
C ASP A 30 2.05 11.35 3.81
N GLU A 31 1.06 10.48 3.95
CA GLU A 31 0.93 9.63 5.12
C GLU A 31 2.11 8.65 5.24
N ALA A 32 2.54 8.07 4.14
CA ALA A 32 3.69 7.17 4.13
C ALA A 32 4.98 7.90 4.53
N LYS A 33 5.17 9.12 4.04
CA LYS A 33 6.34 9.94 4.38
C LYS A 33 6.36 10.40 5.83
N SER A 34 5.20 10.46 6.48
CA SER A 34 5.10 10.88 7.88
C SER A 34 5.48 9.78 8.87
N ILE A 35 5.64 8.54 8.43
CA ILE A 35 5.95 7.40 9.29
C ILE A 35 7.45 7.30 9.49
N ASP A 36 7.87 7.15 10.75
CA ASP A 36 9.26 6.83 11.09
C ASP A 36 9.43 5.31 11.00
N PHE A 37 10.22 4.86 10.04
CA PHE A 37 10.43 3.43 9.78
C PHE A 37 11.64 2.84 10.50
N ASP A 38 12.33 3.57 11.36
CA ASP A 38 13.60 3.13 11.96
C ASP A 38 13.48 1.80 12.71
N GLU A 39 12.37 1.55 13.38
CA GLU A 39 12.15 0.30 14.12
C GLU A 39 11.02 -0.56 13.54
N VAL A 40 10.65 -0.30 12.29
CA VAL A 40 9.57 -1.04 11.62
C VAL A 40 10.15 -2.19 10.82
N GLU A 41 9.59 -3.39 11.00
CA GLU A 41 9.96 -4.57 10.23
C GLU A 41 9.02 -4.80 9.05
N THR A 42 7.72 -4.54 9.25
CA THR A 42 6.70 -4.82 8.24
C THR A 42 5.68 -3.70 8.19
N VAL A 43 5.35 -3.28 6.97
CA VAL A 43 4.19 -2.43 6.70
C VAL A 43 3.16 -3.28 5.98
N THR A 44 1.94 -3.33 6.50
CA THR A 44 0.82 -4.03 5.88
C THR A 44 -0.15 -3.00 5.32
N LEU A 45 -0.40 -3.09 4.03
CA LEU A 45 -1.37 -2.25 3.34
C LEU A 45 -2.65 -3.07 3.17
N ASN A 46 -3.71 -2.68 3.89
CA ASN A 46 -4.99 -3.39 3.87
C ASN A 46 -5.93 -2.70 2.89
N LEU A 47 -6.28 -3.40 1.82
CA LEU A 47 -7.11 -2.88 0.73
C LEU A 47 -8.54 -3.43 0.74
N LYS A 48 -9.00 -3.97 1.87
CA LYS A 48 -10.33 -4.57 1.96
C LYS A 48 -11.44 -3.61 1.51
N ASP A 49 -11.34 -2.35 1.90
CA ASP A 49 -12.37 -1.34 1.62
C ASP A 49 -11.98 -0.41 0.47
N LEU A 50 -10.93 -0.75 -0.27
CA LEU A 50 -10.53 0.02 -1.45
C LEU A 50 -11.38 -0.39 -2.64
N GLU A 51 -12.04 0.60 -3.27
CA GLU A 51 -12.96 0.36 -4.37
C GLU A 51 -12.30 0.46 -5.75
N TYR A 52 -11.22 1.25 -5.84
CA TYR A 52 -10.57 1.51 -7.11
C TYR A 52 -9.15 2.01 -6.90
N ILE A 53 -8.28 1.67 -7.84
CA ILE A 53 -6.91 2.18 -7.88
C ILE A 53 -6.57 2.62 -9.29
N SER A 54 -6.02 3.83 -9.43
CA SER A 54 -5.57 4.36 -10.71
C SER A 54 -4.08 4.10 -10.93
N SER A 55 -3.58 4.44 -12.13
CA SER A 55 -2.14 4.37 -12.39
C SER A 55 -1.34 5.27 -11.45
N SER A 56 -1.88 6.42 -11.06
CA SER A 56 -1.25 7.30 -10.07
C SER A 56 -1.15 6.64 -8.71
N GLY A 57 -2.21 5.92 -8.30
CA GLY A 57 -2.21 5.15 -7.06
C GLY A 57 -1.20 4.02 -7.08
N LEU A 58 -1.13 3.29 -8.19
CA LEU A 58 -0.14 2.23 -8.36
C LEU A 58 1.29 2.75 -8.26
N ARG A 59 1.56 3.94 -8.80
CA ARG A 59 2.87 4.57 -8.69
C ARG A 59 3.24 4.88 -7.26
N VAL A 60 2.30 5.37 -6.45
CA VAL A 60 2.56 5.66 -5.03
C VAL A 60 2.86 4.37 -4.28
N ILE A 61 2.13 3.30 -4.54
CA ILE A 61 2.41 1.99 -3.93
C ILE A 61 3.78 1.48 -4.35
N LEU A 62 4.14 1.63 -5.62
CA LEU A 62 5.47 1.24 -6.11
C LEU A 62 6.58 2.05 -5.42
N ALA A 63 6.38 3.37 -5.28
CA ALA A 63 7.35 4.23 -4.60
C ALA A 63 7.50 3.83 -3.13
N LEU A 64 6.40 3.52 -2.46
CA LEU A 64 6.41 3.02 -1.09
C LEU A 64 7.20 1.71 -1.00
N TYR A 65 6.94 0.77 -1.89
CA TYR A 65 7.66 -0.50 -1.94
C TYR A 65 9.17 -0.30 -2.06
N LYS A 66 9.59 0.55 -3.00
CA LYS A 66 11.02 0.81 -3.23
C LYS A 66 11.67 1.48 -2.03
N ASN A 67 10.99 2.45 -1.41
CA ASN A 67 11.48 3.13 -0.23
C ASN A 67 11.64 2.16 0.94
N LEU A 68 10.64 1.34 1.19
CA LEU A 68 10.70 0.35 2.27
C LEU A 68 11.78 -0.68 2.04
N LYS A 69 11.92 -1.16 0.81
CA LYS A 69 12.96 -2.11 0.45
C LYS A 69 14.34 -1.55 0.71
N SER A 70 14.56 -0.29 0.40
CA SER A 70 15.85 0.37 0.66
C SER A 70 16.17 0.46 2.15
N LYS A 71 15.17 0.41 3.01
CA LYS A 71 15.30 0.46 4.48
C LYS A 71 15.26 -0.91 5.14
N GLY A 72 15.14 -1.99 4.35
CA GLY A 72 15.02 -3.34 4.88
C GLY A 72 13.67 -3.64 5.51
N VAL A 73 12.63 -2.88 5.15
CA VAL A 73 11.27 -3.06 5.66
C VAL A 73 10.44 -3.82 4.63
N ASN A 74 9.69 -4.81 5.08
CA ASN A 74 8.82 -5.61 4.22
C ASN A 74 7.49 -4.88 3.98
N LEU A 75 7.00 -4.90 2.75
CA LEU A 75 5.66 -4.44 2.42
C LEU A 75 4.78 -5.65 2.10
N LYS A 76 3.66 -5.75 2.81
CA LYS A 76 2.67 -6.78 2.59
C LYS A 76 1.35 -6.12 2.21
N ILE A 77 0.71 -6.58 1.14
CA ILE A 77 -0.57 -6.03 0.68
C ILE A 77 -1.62 -7.12 0.85
N VAL A 78 -2.67 -6.86 1.61
CA VAL A 78 -3.65 -7.87 2.00
C VAL A 78 -5.07 -7.47 1.65
N ASN A 79 -5.96 -8.46 1.60
CA ASN A 79 -7.38 -8.29 1.33
C ASN A 79 -7.66 -7.63 -0.02
N VAL A 80 -6.90 -8.03 -1.02
CA VAL A 80 -7.01 -7.46 -2.36
C VAL A 80 -8.15 -8.16 -3.11
N SER A 81 -9.12 -7.37 -3.60
CA SER A 81 -10.21 -7.88 -4.40
C SER A 81 -9.72 -8.37 -5.77
N ASN A 82 -10.53 -9.18 -6.45
CA ASN A 82 -10.20 -9.65 -7.80
C ASN A 82 -9.97 -8.48 -8.77
N THR A 83 -10.80 -7.45 -8.70
CA THR A 83 -10.70 -6.28 -9.56
C THR A 83 -9.37 -5.55 -9.35
N ILE A 84 -9.00 -5.32 -8.09
CA ILE A 84 -7.73 -4.66 -7.76
C ILE A 84 -6.54 -5.55 -8.12
N MET A 85 -6.66 -6.86 -7.89
CA MET A 85 -5.60 -7.81 -8.26
C MET A 85 -5.32 -7.81 -9.76
N GLU A 86 -6.35 -7.70 -10.59
CA GLU A 86 -6.17 -7.59 -12.03
C GLU A 86 -5.35 -6.36 -12.42
N LEU A 87 -5.56 -5.24 -11.72
CA LEU A 87 -4.79 -4.02 -11.97
C LEU A 87 -3.32 -4.19 -11.62
N PHE A 88 -3.03 -4.85 -10.50
CA PHE A 88 -1.64 -5.17 -10.17
C PHE A 88 -1.01 -6.12 -11.19
N SER A 89 -1.77 -7.12 -11.64
CA SER A 89 -1.28 -8.09 -12.63
C SER A 89 -0.99 -7.45 -13.97
N MET A 90 -1.84 -6.54 -14.41
CA MET A 90 -1.67 -5.84 -15.69
C MET A 90 -0.39 -4.99 -15.75
N THR A 91 0.07 -4.51 -14.61
CA THR A 91 1.29 -3.69 -14.53
C THR A 91 2.55 -4.50 -14.27
N GLY A 92 2.42 -5.81 -14.04
CA GLY A 92 3.53 -6.67 -13.65
C GLY A 92 3.92 -6.55 -12.19
N MET A 93 3.26 -5.69 -11.42
CA MET A 93 3.58 -5.47 -10.01
C MET A 93 3.32 -6.71 -9.14
N SER A 94 2.38 -7.55 -9.54
CA SER A 94 2.10 -8.80 -8.83
C SER A 94 3.26 -9.79 -8.86
N ASP A 95 4.21 -9.62 -9.76
CA ASP A 95 5.35 -10.54 -9.88
C ASP A 95 6.36 -10.35 -8.75
N TYR A 96 6.42 -9.17 -8.14
CA TYR A 96 7.40 -8.90 -7.08
C TYR A 96 6.81 -8.38 -5.78
N LEU A 97 5.57 -7.93 -5.76
CA LEU A 97 4.90 -7.51 -4.53
C LEU A 97 4.33 -8.72 -3.79
N ASP A 98 4.40 -8.70 -2.47
CA ASP A 98 3.75 -9.69 -1.62
C ASP A 98 2.28 -9.32 -1.48
N ILE A 99 1.43 -9.95 -2.28
CA ILE A 99 -0.01 -9.64 -2.36
C ILE A 99 -0.81 -10.86 -1.94
N GLU A 100 -1.76 -10.64 -1.03
CA GLU A 100 -2.66 -11.63 -0.53
C GLU A 100 -4.10 -11.22 -0.87
N GLN A 101 -4.80 -12.06 -1.67
CA GLN A 101 -6.19 -11.79 -2.04
C GLN A 101 -7.15 -12.13 -0.90
N GLU A 102 -8.35 -11.55 -0.98
CA GLU A 102 -9.43 -11.86 -0.04
C GLU A 102 -9.78 -13.35 0.01
#